data_54311491555f2add95e7b3f55bddd984
#
_entry.id   54311491555f2add95e7b3f55bddd984
#
_cell.length_a   1.000
_cell.length_b   1.000
_cell.length_c   1.000
_cell.angle_alpha   90.00
_cell.angle_beta   90.00
_cell.angle_gamma   90.00
#
_symmetry.space_group_name_H-M   'P 1'
#
loop_
_entity.id
_entity.type
_entity.pdbx_description
1 polymer ?
#
loop_
_entity_poly.entity_id
_entity_poly.type
_entity_poly.pdbx_seq_one_letter_code
_entity_poly.pdbx_strand_id
1 'polypeptide(L)'
;GGARNLVAVLEEFPELFRFKVLSGNGALTIFERSGIPIWRHFPSLDESDAAQILQETKPDIVLCGRGIDKDSLERYIIAAARSFGCSTVSIVDEWYDYRANYADESGDLVYLPDVVCCPDEQAMKEAVAEGLPAECLRITGSPALSSLVKKREAYHSNDLSRINEFDRTYPRPFVTYISEELSDRRPGVSSDNNRSENISHYDEKDIRSDIQQALLDQYPCCTVFEKPHPR
;
A
#
# COMPACT_ATOMS: atom_id res chain seq x y z
N GLY A 1 -1.44 1.14 0.84
CA GLY A 1 -0.71 0.32 -0.09
C GLY A 1 -1.45 0.03 -1.37
N GLY A 2 -1.25 -1.15 -1.89
CA GLY A 2 -1.65 -1.60 -3.22
C GLY A 2 -3.10 -1.32 -3.60
N ALA A 3 -4.05 -1.57 -2.71
CA ALA A 3 -5.47 -1.30 -2.99
C ALA A 3 -5.77 0.17 -3.34
N ARG A 4 -5.05 1.14 -2.76
CA ARG A 4 -5.24 2.56 -3.07
C ARG A 4 -4.76 2.91 -4.47
N ASN A 5 -3.68 2.27 -4.96
CA ASN A 5 -3.23 2.40 -6.33
C ASN A 5 -4.28 1.85 -7.31
N LEU A 6 -4.86 0.68 -6.99
CA LEU A 6 -5.93 0.09 -7.80
C LEU A 6 -7.17 0.98 -7.84
N VAL A 7 -7.61 1.50 -6.71
CA VAL A 7 -8.73 2.46 -6.65
C VAL A 7 -8.47 3.66 -7.56
N ALA A 8 -7.28 4.26 -7.48
CA ALA A 8 -6.95 5.44 -8.30
C ALA A 8 -6.98 5.13 -9.81
N VAL A 9 -6.55 3.94 -10.23
CA VAL A 9 -6.63 3.50 -11.62
C VAL A 9 -8.09 3.30 -12.05
N LEU A 10 -8.90 2.65 -11.20
CA LEU A 10 -10.31 2.40 -11.51
C LEU A 10 -11.15 3.68 -11.57
N GLU A 11 -10.86 4.66 -10.68
CA GLU A 11 -11.51 5.98 -10.70
C GLU A 11 -11.14 6.81 -11.94
N GLU A 12 -9.90 6.69 -12.44
CA GLU A 12 -9.42 7.47 -13.58
C GLU A 12 -9.94 6.94 -14.92
N PHE A 13 -10.17 5.63 -15.03
CA PHE A 13 -10.52 4.98 -16.30
C PHE A 13 -11.79 4.12 -16.22
N PRO A 14 -12.91 4.63 -15.69
CA PRO A 14 -14.11 3.84 -15.44
C PRO A 14 -14.75 3.27 -16.71
N GLU A 15 -14.61 3.99 -17.84
CA GLU A 15 -15.22 3.62 -19.12
C GLU A 15 -14.30 2.78 -20.02
N LEU A 16 -13.00 2.72 -19.69
CA LEU A 16 -12.01 2.06 -20.54
C LEU A 16 -12.01 0.54 -20.38
N PHE A 17 -12.35 0.06 -19.17
CA PHE A 17 -12.27 -1.35 -18.82
C PHE A 17 -13.55 -1.83 -18.14
N ARG A 18 -13.87 -3.11 -18.32
CA ARG A 18 -14.84 -3.82 -17.49
C ARG A 18 -14.09 -4.56 -16.41
N PHE A 19 -14.24 -4.16 -15.16
CA PHE A 19 -13.52 -4.78 -14.06
C PHE A 19 -14.35 -5.83 -13.34
N LYS A 20 -13.64 -6.80 -12.77
CA LYS A 20 -14.11 -7.63 -11.66
C LYS A 20 -13.11 -7.48 -10.52
N VAL A 21 -13.54 -6.81 -9.46
CA VAL A 21 -12.66 -6.51 -8.32
C VAL A 21 -12.70 -7.68 -7.35
N LEU A 22 -11.52 -8.23 -7.07
CA LEU A 22 -11.29 -9.19 -6.00
C LEU A 22 -10.69 -8.47 -4.80
N SER A 23 -11.14 -8.79 -3.61
CA SER A 23 -10.66 -8.17 -2.38
C SER A 23 -10.24 -9.23 -1.37
N GLY A 24 -9.05 -9.10 -0.83
CA GLY A 24 -8.64 -9.72 0.43
C GLY A 24 -9.05 -8.85 1.62
N ASN A 25 -8.80 -9.34 2.85
CA ASN A 25 -9.22 -8.67 4.10
C ASN A 25 -8.69 -7.22 4.21
N GLY A 26 -7.41 -6.99 3.91
CA GLY A 26 -6.81 -5.66 4.04
C GLY A 26 -7.31 -4.62 3.03
N ALA A 27 -7.86 -5.05 1.89
CA ALA A 27 -8.31 -4.18 0.81
C ALA A 27 -9.80 -3.85 0.87
N LEU A 28 -10.62 -4.68 1.55
CA LEU A 28 -12.07 -4.60 1.56
C LEU A 28 -12.58 -3.20 1.88
N THR A 29 -12.22 -2.67 3.03
CA THR A 29 -12.66 -1.34 3.50
C THR A 29 -12.22 -0.21 2.57
N ILE A 30 -11.09 -0.35 1.87
CA ILE A 30 -10.60 0.67 0.94
C ILE A 30 -11.51 0.72 -0.28
N PHE A 31 -11.87 -0.42 -0.88
CA PHE A 31 -12.78 -0.47 -2.03
C PHE A 31 -14.19 -0.01 -1.66
N GLU A 32 -14.73 -0.45 -0.51
CA GLU A 32 -16.04 -0.03 -0.01
C GLU A 32 -16.14 1.48 0.17
N ARG A 33 -15.15 2.10 0.83
CA ARG A 33 -15.11 3.56 1.03
C ARG A 33 -14.99 4.35 -0.26
N SER A 34 -14.41 3.75 -1.30
CA SER A 34 -14.29 4.37 -2.62
C SER A 34 -15.51 4.12 -3.51
N GLY A 35 -16.52 3.39 -3.03
CA GLY A 35 -17.71 3.07 -3.79
C GLY A 35 -17.47 2.12 -4.96
N ILE A 36 -16.32 1.43 -5.00
CA ILE A 36 -15.98 0.49 -6.06
C ILE A 36 -16.67 -0.86 -5.76
N PRO A 37 -17.50 -1.37 -6.68
CA PRO A 37 -18.20 -2.63 -6.46
C PRO A 37 -17.21 -3.80 -6.43
N ILE A 38 -17.25 -4.57 -5.35
CA ILE A 38 -16.47 -5.78 -5.18
C ILE A 38 -17.25 -6.95 -5.77
N TRP A 39 -16.64 -7.66 -6.74
CA TRP A 39 -17.24 -8.85 -7.33
C TRP A 39 -17.19 -10.04 -6.39
N ARG A 40 -16.03 -10.27 -5.73
CA ARG A 40 -15.85 -11.29 -4.70
C ARG A 40 -14.86 -10.85 -3.64
N HIS A 41 -15.14 -11.26 -2.40
CA HIS A 41 -14.25 -11.12 -1.27
C HIS A 41 -13.74 -12.50 -0.84
N PHE A 42 -12.41 -12.59 -0.66
CA PHE A 42 -11.75 -13.80 -0.21
C PHE A 42 -10.95 -13.48 1.07
N PRO A 43 -11.38 -14.00 2.24
CA PRO A 43 -10.59 -13.92 3.46
C PRO A 43 -9.25 -14.65 3.34
N SER A 44 -9.26 -15.76 2.63
CA SER A 44 -8.08 -16.52 2.17
C SER A 44 -8.38 -17.08 0.79
N LEU A 45 -7.35 -17.35 0.01
CA LEU A 45 -7.46 -17.91 -1.33
C LEU A 45 -6.32 -18.91 -1.52
N ASP A 46 -6.58 -20.00 -2.22
CA ASP A 46 -5.58 -20.99 -2.61
C ASP A 46 -5.41 -21.08 -4.12
N GLU A 47 -4.52 -21.94 -4.59
CA GLU A 47 -4.25 -22.16 -6.01
C GLU A 47 -5.49 -22.64 -6.79
N SER A 48 -6.33 -23.47 -6.18
CA SER A 48 -7.55 -23.98 -6.80
C SER A 48 -8.58 -22.88 -6.99
N ASP A 49 -8.73 -22.02 -5.99
CA ASP A 49 -9.60 -20.85 -6.05
C ASP A 49 -9.13 -19.88 -7.16
N ALA A 50 -7.82 -19.62 -7.23
CA ALA A 50 -7.25 -18.75 -8.25
C ALA A 50 -7.52 -19.28 -9.67
N ALA A 51 -7.31 -20.57 -9.90
CA ALA A 51 -7.58 -21.19 -11.18
C ALA A 51 -9.08 -21.13 -11.55
N GLN A 52 -9.98 -21.39 -10.60
CA GLN A 52 -11.42 -21.28 -10.81
C GLN A 52 -11.85 -19.85 -11.16
N ILE A 53 -11.31 -18.84 -10.46
CA ILE A 53 -11.58 -17.42 -10.73
C ILE A 53 -11.19 -17.07 -12.18
N LEU A 54 -9.99 -17.44 -12.60
CA LEU A 54 -9.52 -17.15 -13.95
C LEU A 54 -10.31 -17.89 -15.03
N GLN A 55 -10.70 -19.13 -14.78
CA GLN A 55 -11.57 -19.89 -15.68
C GLN A 55 -12.96 -19.25 -15.81
N GLU A 56 -13.55 -18.78 -14.72
CA GLU A 56 -14.86 -18.14 -14.70
C GLU A 56 -14.84 -16.75 -15.33
N THR A 57 -13.79 -15.96 -15.05
CA THR A 57 -13.73 -14.56 -15.46
C THR A 57 -13.12 -14.34 -16.82
N LYS A 58 -12.19 -15.20 -17.23
CA LYS A 58 -11.41 -15.11 -18.49
C LYS A 58 -10.91 -13.68 -18.74
N PRO A 59 -10.13 -13.12 -17.84
CA PRO A 59 -9.69 -11.74 -17.99
C PRO A 59 -8.62 -11.64 -19.08
N ASP A 60 -8.59 -10.51 -19.79
CA ASP A 60 -7.51 -10.17 -20.70
C ASP A 60 -6.24 -9.79 -19.92
N ILE A 61 -6.42 -9.11 -18.78
CA ILE A 61 -5.35 -8.63 -17.92
C ILE A 61 -5.74 -8.80 -16.46
N VAL A 62 -4.81 -9.23 -15.64
CA VAL A 62 -4.87 -9.14 -14.19
C VAL A 62 -4.04 -7.94 -13.74
N LEU A 63 -4.68 -6.99 -13.07
CA LEU A 63 -4.01 -5.87 -12.42
C LEU A 63 -4.07 -6.07 -10.90
N CYS A 64 -2.92 -6.10 -10.25
CA CYS A 64 -2.82 -6.30 -8.82
C CYS A 64 -1.94 -5.25 -8.14
N GLY A 65 -2.13 -5.08 -6.84
CA GLY A 65 -1.20 -4.40 -5.98
C GLY A 65 -0.02 -5.31 -5.62
N ARG A 66 0.69 -4.94 -4.58
CA ARG A 66 1.74 -5.74 -3.98
C ARG A 66 1.15 -6.60 -2.86
N GLY A 67 1.43 -7.88 -2.87
CA GLY A 67 1.11 -8.81 -1.78
C GLY A 67 2.35 -9.12 -0.97
N ILE A 68 2.39 -8.70 0.30
CA ILE A 68 3.52 -8.95 1.20
C ILE A 68 3.44 -10.33 1.84
N ASP A 69 2.22 -10.77 2.14
CA ASP A 69 1.99 -12.03 2.83
C ASP A 69 2.24 -13.22 1.91
N LYS A 70 2.79 -14.30 2.47
CA LYS A 70 3.06 -15.55 1.74
C LYS A 70 1.81 -16.12 1.08
N ASP A 71 0.66 -15.96 1.73
CA ASP A 71 -0.64 -16.45 1.28
C ASP A 71 -1.49 -15.31 0.67
N SER A 72 -0.83 -14.34 0.00
CA SER A 72 -1.54 -13.24 -0.59
C SER A 72 -2.30 -13.65 -1.84
N LEU A 73 -3.50 -13.09 -2.01
CA LEU A 73 -4.35 -13.24 -3.18
C LEU A 73 -3.59 -13.01 -4.49
N GLU A 74 -2.74 -11.99 -4.51
CA GLU A 74 -1.97 -11.57 -5.69
C GLU A 74 -1.04 -12.67 -6.17
N ARG A 75 -0.35 -13.37 -5.26
CA ARG A 75 0.60 -14.44 -5.61
C ARG A 75 -0.07 -15.59 -6.33
N TYR A 76 -1.16 -16.09 -5.76
CA TYR A 76 -1.89 -17.21 -6.36
C TYR A 76 -2.50 -16.85 -7.72
N ILE A 77 -3.06 -15.66 -7.84
CA ILE A 77 -3.64 -15.19 -9.11
C ILE A 77 -2.55 -15.00 -10.18
N ILE A 78 -1.39 -14.40 -9.85
CA ILE A 78 -0.28 -14.23 -10.81
C ILE A 78 0.24 -15.58 -11.27
N ALA A 79 0.47 -16.52 -10.34
CA ALA A 79 0.95 -17.87 -10.68
C ALA A 79 -0.04 -18.61 -11.61
N ALA A 80 -1.33 -18.57 -11.27
CA ALA A 80 -2.37 -19.21 -12.07
C ALA A 80 -2.53 -18.55 -13.46
N ALA A 81 -2.43 -17.21 -13.56
CA ALA A 81 -2.63 -16.46 -14.79
C ALA A 81 -1.72 -16.92 -15.93
N ARG A 82 -0.49 -17.34 -15.62
CA ARG A 82 0.45 -17.91 -16.61
C ARG A 82 -0.12 -19.11 -17.34
N SER A 83 -0.79 -20.01 -16.62
CA SER A 83 -1.39 -21.21 -17.19
C SER A 83 -2.60 -20.91 -18.08
N PHE A 84 -3.21 -19.75 -17.89
CA PHE A 84 -4.36 -19.27 -18.67
C PHE A 84 -3.96 -18.33 -19.82
N GLY A 85 -2.68 -18.00 -19.98
CA GLY A 85 -2.18 -17.07 -21.01
C GLY A 85 -2.69 -15.63 -20.79
N CYS A 86 -3.02 -15.28 -19.55
CA CYS A 86 -3.51 -13.96 -19.17
C CYS A 86 -2.33 -13.07 -18.76
N SER A 87 -2.25 -11.85 -19.29
CA SER A 87 -1.24 -10.87 -18.91
C SER A 87 -1.41 -10.38 -17.49
N THR A 88 -0.30 -10.17 -16.79
CA THR A 88 -0.27 -9.77 -15.39
C THR A 88 0.51 -8.48 -15.19
N VAL A 89 -0.07 -7.56 -14.42
CA VAL A 89 0.53 -6.26 -14.09
C VAL A 89 0.44 -6.04 -12.59
N SER A 90 1.57 -5.71 -11.96
CA SER A 90 1.60 -5.35 -10.54
C SER A 90 2.04 -3.90 -10.36
N ILE A 91 1.40 -3.17 -9.44
CA ILE A 91 1.77 -1.80 -9.07
C ILE A 91 2.47 -1.83 -7.72
N VAL A 92 3.73 -1.43 -7.70
CA VAL A 92 4.52 -1.29 -6.47
C VAL A 92 4.15 0.02 -5.77
N ASP A 93 4.01 -0.03 -4.45
CA ASP A 93 3.58 1.10 -3.62
C ASP A 93 4.60 1.49 -2.53
N GLU A 94 5.69 0.74 -2.42
CA GLU A 94 6.77 0.94 -1.44
C GLU A 94 8.15 0.84 -2.12
N TRP A 95 9.20 1.34 -1.44
CA TRP A 95 10.58 1.40 -1.96
C TRP A 95 11.51 0.37 -1.30
N TYR A 96 11.02 -0.86 -1.05
CA TYR A 96 11.79 -1.95 -0.45
C TYR A 96 11.17 -3.31 -0.71
N ASP A 97 11.92 -4.39 -0.43
CA ASP A 97 11.46 -5.80 -0.49
C ASP A 97 10.89 -6.22 -1.87
N TYR A 98 11.46 -5.69 -2.96
CA TYR A 98 10.94 -5.96 -4.30
C TYR A 98 10.98 -7.45 -4.65
N ARG A 99 12.13 -8.11 -4.41
CA ARG A 99 12.28 -9.55 -4.67
C ARG A 99 11.37 -10.39 -3.80
N ALA A 100 11.30 -10.08 -2.51
CA ALA A 100 10.53 -10.85 -1.55
C ALA A 100 9.04 -10.93 -1.88
N ASN A 101 8.49 -9.92 -2.57
CA ASN A 101 7.09 -9.92 -3.00
C ASN A 101 6.79 -10.97 -4.07
N TYR A 102 7.75 -11.31 -4.90
CA TYR A 102 7.56 -12.15 -6.08
C TYR A 102 8.29 -13.49 -6.00
N ALA A 103 9.11 -13.68 -4.97
CA ALA A 103 9.83 -14.93 -4.75
C ALA A 103 9.04 -15.90 -3.87
N ASP A 104 9.26 -17.18 -4.10
CA ASP A 104 8.86 -18.25 -3.20
C ASP A 104 9.87 -18.44 -2.05
N GLU A 105 9.72 -19.48 -1.26
CA GLU A 105 10.59 -19.80 -0.13
C GLU A 105 12.02 -20.21 -0.55
N SER A 106 12.19 -20.67 -1.78
CA SER A 106 13.51 -21.00 -2.35
C SER A 106 14.23 -19.78 -2.91
N GLY A 107 13.52 -18.65 -3.05
CA GLY A 107 14.00 -17.43 -3.65
C GLY A 107 13.74 -17.34 -5.16
N ASP A 108 13.03 -18.29 -5.74
CA ASP A 108 12.68 -18.26 -7.16
C ASP A 108 11.51 -17.31 -7.40
N LEU A 109 11.58 -16.52 -8.50
CA LEU A 109 10.58 -15.50 -8.85
C LEU A 109 9.31 -16.11 -9.46
N VAL A 110 8.67 -17.02 -8.71
CA VAL A 110 7.48 -17.76 -9.14
C VAL A 110 6.27 -16.86 -9.35
N TYR A 111 6.17 -15.80 -8.55
CA TYR A 111 5.05 -14.86 -8.55
C TYR A 111 5.34 -13.56 -9.30
N LEU A 112 6.42 -13.51 -10.09
CA LEU A 112 6.77 -12.30 -10.85
C LEU A 112 5.73 -12.08 -11.96
N PRO A 113 5.05 -10.92 -12.03
CA PRO A 113 4.13 -10.60 -13.12
C PRO A 113 4.87 -10.26 -14.42
N ASP A 114 4.15 -10.18 -15.54
CA ASP A 114 4.73 -9.79 -16.83
C ASP A 114 5.23 -8.34 -16.82
N VAL A 115 4.54 -7.46 -16.05
CA VAL A 115 4.92 -6.05 -15.88
C VAL A 115 4.84 -5.66 -14.41
N VAL A 116 5.90 -5.02 -13.92
CA VAL A 116 5.97 -4.38 -12.60
C VAL A 116 6.05 -2.87 -12.79
N CYS A 117 5.03 -2.16 -12.34
CA CYS A 117 4.94 -0.71 -12.40
C CYS A 117 5.65 -0.09 -11.19
N CYS A 118 6.78 0.58 -11.41
CA CYS A 118 7.56 1.26 -10.39
C CYS A 118 7.12 2.73 -10.25
N PRO A 119 7.08 3.30 -9.03
CA PRO A 119 6.70 4.68 -8.81
C PRO A 119 7.71 5.69 -9.39
N ASP A 120 9.00 5.34 -9.43
CA ASP A 120 10.06 6.21 -9.91
C ASP A 120 11.33 5.45 -10.33
N GLU A 121 12.36 6.19 -10.75
CA GLU A 121 13.65 5.63 -11.15
C GLU A 121 14.40 4.97 -10.00
N GLN A 122 14.23 5.47 -8.77
CA GLN A 122 14.90 4.89 -7.61
C GLN A 122 14.34 3.50 -7.32
N ALA A 123 13.01 3.36 -7.28
CA ALA A 123 12.35 2.08 -7.13
C ALA A 123 12.77 1.06 -8.20
N MET A 124 12.86 1.49 -9.46
CA MET A 124 13.32 0.63 -10.55
C MET A 124 14.77 0.18 -10.34
N LYS A 125 15.69 1.06 -9.96
CA LYS A 125 17.09 0.73 -9.69
C LYS A 125 17.24 -0.26 -8.54
N GLU A 126 16.49 -0.04 -7.45
CA GLU A 126 16.50 -0.93 -6.29
C GLU A 126 15.92 -2.30 -6.62
N ALA A 127 14.81 -2.35 -7.37
CA ALA A 127 14.23 -3.59 -7.83
C ALA A 127 15.21 -4.43 -8.67
N VAL A 128 15.96 -3.79 -9.57
CA VAL A 128 17.04 -4.46 -10.34
C VAL A 128 18.15 -4.92 -9.41
N ALA A 129 18.56 -4.11 -8.44
CA ALA A 129 19.61 -4.48 -7.47
C ALA A 129 19.21 -5.68 -6.59
N GLU A 130 17.92 -5.84 -6.29
CA GLU A 130 17.36 -7.00 -5.62
C GLU A 130 17.16 -8.21 -6.57
N GLY A 131 17.47 -8.06 -7.85
CA GLY A 131 17.48 -9.15 -8.83
C GLY A 131 16.19 -9.35 -9.61
N LEU A 132 15.31 -8.34 -9.71
CA LEU A 132 14.20 -8.38 -10.66
C LEU A 132 14.72 -8.13 -12.09
N PRO A 133 14.20 -8.84 -13.12
CA PRO A 133 14.56 -8.60 -14.51
C PRO A 133 14.14 -7.20 -14.98
N ALA A 134 15.08 -6.43 -15.52
CA ALA A 134 14.81 -5.05 -15.95
C ALA A 134 13.74 -4.96 -17.06
N GLU A 135 13.61 -6.01 -17.87
CA GLU A 135 12.64 -6.08 -18.97
C GLU A 135 11.18 -6.08 -18.51
N CYS A 136 10.89 -6.54 -17.29
CA CYS A 136 9.53 -6.49 -16.75
C CYS A 136 9.20 -5.17 -16.03
N LEU A 137 10.20 -4.32 -15.75
CA LEU A 137 10.01 -3.09 -14.98
C LEU A 137 9.60 -1.91 -15.86
N ARG A 138 8.66 -1.09 -15.37
CA ARG A 138 8.23 0.16 -16.04
C ARG A 138 8.06 1.26 -15.01
N ILE A 139 8.59 2.44 -15.28
CA ILE A 139 8.35 3.63 -14.45
C ILE A 139 7.02 4.23 -14.89
N THR A 140 6.03 4.19 -14.01
CA THR A 140 4.66 4.65 -14.31
C THR A 140 4.18 5.75 -13.36
N GLY A 141 4.92 6.03 -12.30
CA GLY A 141 4.45 6.85 -11.20
C GLY A 141 3.61 6.04 -10.21
N SER A 142 3.07 6.73 -9.19
CA SER A 142 2.15 6.17 -8.21
C SER A 142 0.74 6.72 -8.44
N PRO A 143 -0.22 5.90 -8.89
CA PRO A 143 -1.61 6.34 -9.08
C PRO A 143 -2.23 6.92 -7.81
N ALA A 144 -1.99 6.31 -6.66
CA ALA A 144 -2.49 6.79 -5.37
C ALA A 144 -1.98 8.19 -5.01
N LEU A 145 -0.68 8.45 -5.21
CA LEU A 145 -0.10 9.78 -4.96
C LEU A 145 -0.64 10.81 -5.95
N SER A 146 -0.76 10.46 -7.23
CA SER A 146 -1.35 11.34 -8.25
C SER A 146 -2.80 11.71 -7.92
N SER A 147 -3.60 10.75 -7.44
CA SER A 147 -4.97 11.00 -6.97
C SER A 147 -5.00 11.95 -5.77
N LEU A 148 -4.05 11.84 -4.83
CA LEU A 148 -3.95 12.77 -3.70
C LEU A 148 -3.61 14.19 -4.13
N VAL A 149 -2.73 14.37 -5.12
CA VAL A 149 -2.41 15.71 -5.68
C VAL A 149 -3.67 16.33 -6.28
N LYS A 150 -4.42 15.61 -7.10
CA LYS A 150 -5.70 16.09 -7.68
C LYS A 150 -6.71 16.48 -6.58
N LYS A 151 -6.86 15.64 -5.55
CA LYS A 151 -7.75 15.93 -4.40
C LYS A 151 -7.30 17.17 -3.63
N ARG A 152 -6.00 17.36 -3.44
CA ARG A 152 -5.44 18.56 -2.79
C ARG A 152 -5.74 19.83 -3.60
N GLU A 153 -5.54 19.80 -4.90
CA GLU A 153 -5.82 20.94 -5.78
C GLU A 153 -7.32 21.31 -5.75
N ALA A 154 -8.20 20.32 -5.82
CA ALA A 154 -9.64 20.52 -5.69
C ALA A 154 -10.02 21.10 -4.32
N TYR A 155 -9.38 20.64 -3.24
CA TYR A 155 -9.60 21.15 -1.90
C TYR A 155 -9.18 22.62 -1.76
N HIS A 156 -7.99 22.99 -2.25
CA HIS A 156 -7.50 24.37 -2.17
C HIS A 156 -8.30 25.35 -3.01
N SER A 157 -8.88 24.91 -4.14
CA SER A 157 -9.69 25.79 -4.99
C SER A 157 -11.09 26.09 -4.42
N ASN A 158 -11.62 25.19 -3.59
CA ASN A 158 -13.03 25.23 -3.22
C ASN A 158 -13.32 25.67 -1.78
N ASP A 159 -12.34 25.82 -0.89
CA ASP A 159 -12.65 25.91 0.54
C ASP A 159 -11.74 26.84 1.38
N LEU A 160 -11.48 28.05 0.90
CA LEU A 160 -10.79 29.08 1.68
C LEU A 160 -11.52 29.42 2.98
N SER A 161 -12.85 29.26 3.02
CA SER A 161 -13.64 29.51 4.24
C SER A 161 -13.31 28.52 5.37
N ARG A 162 -13.17 27.23 5.04
CA ARG A 162 -12.81 26.19 6.03
C ARG A 162 -11.37 26.33 6.51
N ILE A 163 -10.44 26.70 5.63
CA ILE A 163 -9.06 26.97 6.02
C ILE A 163 -9.02 28.15 6.99
N ASN A 164 -9.76 29.22 6.73
CA ASN A 164 -9.82 30.38 7.61
C ASN A 164 -10.52 30.06 8.95
N GLU A 165 -11.54 29.21 8.97
CA GLU A 165 -12.19 28.73 10.18
C GLU A 165 -11.24 27.87 11.02
N PHE A 166 -10.51 26.96 10.38
CA PHE A 166 -9.49 26.13 11.02
C PHE A 166 -8.40 26.99 11.68
N ASP A 167 -7.84 27.98 10.95
CA ASP A 167 -6.83 28.89 11.47
C ASP A 167 -7.32 29.77 12.64
N ARG A 168 -8.64 30.07 12.70
CA ARG A 168 -9.23 30.79 13.85
C ARG A 168 -9.45 29.89 15.05
N THR A 169 -9.74 28.62 14.81
CA THR A 169 -10.08 27.65 15.87
C THR A 169 -8.84 27.13 16.58
N TYR A 170 -7.75 26.96 15.84
CA TYR A 170 -6.54 26.35 16.35
C TYR A 170 -5.35 27.31 16.32
N PRO A 171 -4.69 27.58 17.46
CA PRO A 171 -3.51 28.43 17.51
C PRO A 171 -2.33 27.84 16.72
N ARG A 172 -1.57 28.69 16.04
CA ARG A 172 -0.29 28.33 15.42
C ARG A 172 0.85 28.38 16.44
N PRO A 173 1.92 27.59 16.26
CA PRO A 173 2.17 26.66 15.15
C PRO A 173 1.37 25.37 15.26
N PHE A 174 1.13 24.72 14.11
CA PHE A 174 0.52 23.38 14.07
C PHE A 174 1.61 22.33 14.01
N VAL A 175 1.45 21.26 14.78
CA VAL A 175 2.26 20.06 14.73
C VAL A 175 1.35 18.87 14.49
N THR A 176 1.62 18.07 13.50
CA THR A 176 0.89 16.82 13.27
C THR A 176 1.80 15.64 13.60
N TYR A 177 1.44 14.89 14.61
CA TYR A 177 2.06 13.62 14.95
C TYR A 177 1.31 12.49 14.22
N ILE A 178 2.01 11.78 13.34
CA ILE A 178 1.48 10.60 12.65
C ILE A 178 2.10 9.39 13.33
N SER A 179 1.28 8.64 14.05
CA SER A 179 1.77 7.46 14.77
C SER A 179 1.94 6.26 13.87
N GLU A 180 2.87 5.38 14.22
CA GLU A 180 3.04 4.05 13.66
C GLU A 180 2.66 2.99 14.70
N GLU A 181 2.26 1.81 14.24
CA GLU A 181 1.88 0.69 15.11
C GLU A 181 3.14 -0.06 15.61
N LEU A 182 3.87 0.57 16.54
CA LEU A 182 5.07 -0.03 17.16
C LEU A 182 4.73 -0.97 18.32
N SER A 183 3.58 -0.77 18.95
CA SER A 183 3.16 -1.53 20.14
C SER A 183 2.76 -2.98 19.88
N ASP A 184 2.40 -3.34 18.65
CA ASP A 184 2.02 -4.72 18.30
C ASP A 184 3.22 -5.56 17.79
N ARG A 185 4.40 -4.99 17.67
CA ARG A 185 5.62 -5.76 17.43
C ARG A 185 5.98 -6.50 18.71
N ARG A 186 5.45 -7.71 18.85
CA ARG A 186 5.77 -8.62 19.97
C ARG A 186 7.29 -8.79 20.08
N PRO A 187 7.89 -8.64 21.27
CA PRO A 187 9.28 -9.01 21.48
C PRO A 187 9.45 -10.49 21.09
N GLY A 188 10.26 -10.77 20.08
CA GLY A 188 10.57 -12.15 19.67
C GLY A 188 10.15 -12.58 18.28
N VAL A 189 9.50 -11.75 17.47
CA VAL A 189 9.28 -12.03 16.04
C VAL A 189 10.18 -11.11 15.22
N SER A 190 11.48 -11.31 15.28
CA SER A 190 12.38 -10.83 14.24
C SER A 190 12.53 -11.95 13.23
N SER A 191 12.21 -11.68 11.98
CA SER A 191 12.52 -12.55 10.85
C SER A 191 14.04 -12.65 10.56
N ASP A 192 14.88 -11.96 11.33
CA ASP A 192 16.33 -11.99 11.22
C ASP A 192 16.96 -12.42 12.54
N ASN A 193 17.48 -13.65 12.55
CA ASN A 193 18.24 -14.28 13.65
C ASN A 193 19.60 -13.60 13.95
N ASN A 194 19.87 -12.38 13.52
CA ASN A 194 21.18 -11.73 13.64
C ASN A 194 21.15 -10.26 14.09
N ARG A 195 20.07 -9.76 14.68
CA ARG A 195 20.11 -8.43 15.32
C ARG A 195 20.12 -8.57 16.83
N SER A 196 21.23 -8.12 17.40
CA SER A 196 21.59 -8.09 18.81
C SER A 196 20.47 -7.62 19.75
N GLU A 197 20.41 -8.26 20.91
CA GLU A 197 19.50 -8.15 22.06
C GLU A 197 19.39 -6.78 22.75
N ASN A 198 19.64 -5.66 22.06
CA ASN A 198 19.59 -4.30 22.61
C ASN A 198 18.59 -3.39 21.88
N ILE A 199 17.41 -3.91 21.49
CA ILE A 199 16.32 -3.04 21.13
C ILE A 199 15.68 -2.56 22.43
N SER A 200 15.95 -1.33 22.84
CA SER A 200 15.24 -0.64 23.91
C SER A 200 13.73 -0.80 23.66
N HIS A 201 13.00 -1.23 24.69
CA HIS A 201 11.53 -1.37 24.65
C HIS A 201 10.85 0.00 24.58
N TYR A 202 11.13 0.78 23.55
CA TYR A 202 10.39 2.00 23.25
C TYR A 202 9.10 1.60 22.54
N ASP A 203 7.97 1.85 23.19
CA ASP A 203 6.66 1.71 22.57
C ASP A 203 6.17 3.04 22.00
N GLU A 204 5.10 3.00 21.24
CA GLU A 204 4.48 4.18 20.63
C GLU A 204 4.02 5.20 21.67
N LYS A 205 3.65 4.75 22.88
CA LYS A 205 3.19 5.62 23.98
C LYS A 205 4.34 6.42 24.58
N ASP A 206 5.51 5.80 24.69
CA ASP A 206 6.72 6.46 25.19
C ASP A 206 7.14 7.56 24.23
N ILE A 207 7.25 7.23 22.93
CA ILE A 207 7.59 8.21 21.87
C ILE A 207 6.60 9.37 21.85
N ARG A 208 5.31 9.07 21.94
CA ARG A 208 4.25 10.07 21.97
C ARG A 208 4.39 11.00 23.18
N SER A 209 4.63 10.44 24.36
CA SER A 209 4.83 11.20 25.60
C SER A 209 6.02 12.13 25.50
N ASP A 210 7.15 11.63 24.99
CA ASP A 210 8.37 12.40 24.85
C ASP A 210 8.22 13.54 23.82
N ILE A 211 7.55 13.28 22.68
CA ILE A 211 7.23 14.31 21.70
C ILE A 211 6.31 15.38 22.29
N GLN A 212 5.25 14.99 23.00
CA GLN A 212 4.33 15.93 23.62
C GLN A 212 5.06 16.80 24.65
N GLN A 213 5.91 16.23 25.49
CA GLN A 213 6.67 16.96 26.48
C GLN A 213 7.64 17.95 25.81
N ALA A 214 8.40 17.52 24.82
CA ALA A 214 9.34 18.38 24.09
C ALA A 214 8.63 19.55 23.38
N LEU A 215 7.43 19.32 22.84
CA LEU A 215 6.63 20.36 22.21
C LEU A 215 6.10 21.38 23.22
N LEU A 216 5.60 20.92 24.37
CA LEU A 216 5.11 21.81 25.45
C LEU A 216 6.24 22.66 25.99
N ASP A 217 7.44 22.13 26.13
CA ASP A 217 8.61 22.87 26.65
C ASP A 217 9.06 23.97 25.68
N GLN A 218 9.05 23.72 24.36
CA GLN A 218 9.52 24.67 23.37
C GLN A 218 8.42 25.57 22.79
N TYR A 219 7.19 25.05 22.69
CA TYR A 219 6.07 25.72 22.04
C TYR A 219 4.79 25.55 22.85
N PRO A 220 4.68 26.19 24.05
CA PRO A 220 3.58 25.95 24.99
C PRO A 220 2.19 26.29 24.43
N CYS A 221 2.14 27.04 23.32
CA CYS A 221 0.87 27.46 22.70
C CYS A 221 0.62 26.73 21.37
N CYS A 222 1.38 25.69 21.00
CA CYS A 222 1.16 24.99 19.75
C CYS A 222 -0.11 24.10 19.80
N THR A 223 -0.74 23.95 18.66
CA THR A 223 -1.80 22.95 18.48
C THR A 223 -1.20 21.66 17.96
N VAL A 224 -1.37 20.55 18.69
CA VAL A 224 -0.90 19.23 18.29
C VAL A 224 -2.08 18.41 17.78
N PHE A 225 -1.99 17.97 16.54
CA PHE A 225 -2.91 17.01 15.94
C PHE A 225 -2.27 15.63 15.98
N GLU A 226 -3.01 14.65 16.43
CA GLU A 226 -2.58 13.27 16.39
C GLU A 226 -3.39 12.51 15.34
N LYS A 227 -2.70 11.82 14.45
CA LYS A 227 -3.29 10.85 13.54
C LYS A 227 -2.84 9.46 13.96
N PRO A 228 -3.70 8.70 14.66
CA PRO A 228 -3.37 7.32 15.01
C PRO A 228 -3.21 6.46 13.76
N HIS A 229 -2.38 5.42 13.87
CA HIS A 229 -2.26 4.41 12.82
C HIS A 229 -3.62 3.74 12.59
N PRO A 230 -4.09 3.59 11.35
CA PRO A 230 -5.31 2.84 11.07
C PRO A 230 -5.07 1.37 11.42
N ARG A 231 -5.81 0.87 12.41
CA ARG A 231 -5.83 -0.55 12.79
C ARG A 231 -6.72 -1.36 11.86
#